data_2f6ca28466ce0e95176ec14b99b62663
#
_entry.id   2f6ca28466ce0e95176ec14b99b62663
#
_cell.length_a   1.000
_cell.length_b   1.000
_cell.length_c   1.000
_cell.angle_alpha   90.00
_cell.angle_beta   90.00
_cell.angle_gamma   90.00
#
_symmetry.space_group_name_H-M   'P 1'
#
loop_
_entity.id
_entity.type
_entity.pdbx_description
1 polymer ?
#
loop_
_entity_poly.entity_id
_entity_poly.type
_entity_poly.pdbx_seq_one_letter_code
_entity_poly.pdbx_strand_id
1 'polypeptide(L)'
;MNTIDFTETYYIDRRGSHSRKWDGEHLKFNRTDLLPLWVADMDFMPPQCIQEAICTYVKAQPLGYTMTNPKYLEAVIDWYKRRHNCILSKDWLTSAPNVITGIMWCIGAFTKPNDAIVVLSPVYGAFDTSASDAQRQIIAIPMKRSDHNRYTVDYEAFETDIINHKVKLFIHCNPHNPVGHVWTEDEMNQLFSICERHGVLIISDEIHQDLITGSTPFTSALTVASGAYADNIIAMSSLSKSFNMASLHHAEVIIPNEKLRGQYNAYKAHVYHTDSDVIAETAITVAYTHPEAETWLTDVLAVIRENYEYLCRELCTALPQIRISPMDGTYLAWIDFGAYVKAEDMHDLFENKCRIAPSFGEWFGGENYATFVRLNLATSLENIRTATHNIIKYVLP
;
A
#
# COMPACT_ATOMS: atom_id res chain seq x y z
N MET A 1 13.74 -14.40 14.97
CA MET A 1 14.62 -15.19 14.06
C MET A 1 15.63 -14.24 13.46
N ASN A 2 16.85 -14.65 13.05
CA ASN A 2 17.69 -13.75 12.26
C ASN A 2 17.19 -13.74 10.79
N THR A 3 17.66 -12.79 9.99
CA THR A 3 17.18 -12.56 8.62
C THR A 3 17.52 -13.69 7.65
N ILE A 4 18.64 -14.39 7.87
CA ILE A 4 19.06 -15.56 7.08
C ILE A 4 18.12 -16.73 7.35
N ASP A 5 17.93 -17.10 8.62
CA ASP A 5 17.05 -18.21 9.01
C ASP A 5 15.60 -17.94 8.57
N PHE A 6 15.14 -16.68 8.65
CA PHE A 6 13.82 -16.29 8.16
C PHE A 6 13.70 -16.53 6.65
N THR A 7 14.68 -16.08 5.88
CA THR A 7 14.68 -16.25 4.42
C THR A 7 14.73 -17.74 4.05
N GLU A 8 15.57 -18.55 4.70
CA GLU A 8 15.63 -19.99 4.45
C GLU A 8 14.32 -20.71 4.78
N THR A 9 13.58 -20.22 5.78
CA THR A 9 12.31 -20.83 6.22
C THR A 9 11.11 -20.43 5.35
N TYR A 10 11.03 -19.16 4.97
CA TYR A 10 9.80 -18.60 4.39
C TYR A 10 9.90 -18.19 2.92
N TYR A 11 11.12 -18.00 2.39
CA TYR A 11 11.26 -17.62 0.97
C TYR A 11 10.82 -18.77 0.07
N ILE A 12 10.07 -18.44 -0.99
CA ILE A 12 9.64 -19.40 -1.99
C ILE A 12 9.84 -18.84 -3.40
N ASP A 13 10.38 -19.65 -4.30
CA ASP A 13 10.34 -19.39 -5.74
C ASP A 13 8.92 -19.64 -6.25
N ARG A 14 8.29 -18.59 -6.74
CA ARG A 14 6.88 -18.60 -7.15
C ARG A 14 6.69 -18.85 -8.65
N ARG A 15 7.74 -19.19 -9.39
CA ARG A 15 7.62 -19.55 -10.81
C ARG A 15 6.75 -20.78 -10.97
N GLY A 16 5.84 -20.75 -11.96
CA GLY A 16 4.91 -21.85 -12.22
C GLY A 16 3.74 -21.95 -11.23
N SER A 17 3.58 -20.99 -10.34
CA SER A 17 2.47 -20.94 -9.38
C SER A 17 1.28 -20.09 -9.84
N HIS A 18 1.29 -19.60 -11.08
CA HIS A 18 0.39 -18.58 -11.62
C HIS A 18 0.49 -17.22 -10.87
N SER A 19 1.63 -16.96 -10.25
CA SER A 19 1.90 -15.69 -9.60
C SER A 19 1.88 -14.54 -10.62
N ARG A 20 1.06 -13.52 -10.37
CA ARG A 20 1.05 -12.32 -11.22
C ARG A 20 2.43 -11.65 -11.29
N LYS A 21 3.18 -11.69 -10.19
CA LYS A 21 4.53 -11.14 -10.11
C LYS A 21 5.53 -11.93 -10.95
N TRP A 22 5.55 -13.26 -10.82
CA TRP A 22 6.56 -14.14 -11.44
C TRP A 22 6.18 -14.70 -12.80
N ASP A 23 4.89 -15.06 -12.99
CA ASP A 23 4.43 -15.67 -14.22
C ASP A 23 3.66 -14.69 -15.13
N GLY A 24 3.28 -13.52 -14.58
CA GLY A 24 2.50 -12.50 -15.27
C GLY A 24 3.32 -11.36 -15.90
N GLU A 25 4.64 -11.47 -16.00
CA GLU A 25 5.52 -10.44 -16.59
C GLU A 25 5.10 -10.04 -17.99
N HIS A 26 4.72 -11.03 -18.82
CA HIS A 26 4.27 -10.81 -20.19
C HIS A 26 3.05 -9.86 -20.32
N LEU A 27 2.30 -9.64 -19.23
CA LEU A 27 1.15 -8.72 -19.22
C LEU A 27 1.58 -7.24 -19.23
N LYS A 28 2.83 -6.95 -18.84
CA LYS A 28 3.36 -5.58 -18.74
C LYS A 28 4.65 -5.36 -19.51
N PHE A 29 5.52 -6.36 -19.63
CA PHE A 29 6.87 -6.24 -20.18
C PHE A 29 7.04 -7.00 -21.51
N ASN A 30 6.02 -7.71 -21.97
CA ASN A 30 6.06 -8.59 -23.13
C ASN A 30 7.24 -9.59 -23.07
N ARG A 31 7.64 -10.02 -21.87
CA ARG A 31 8.77 -10.89 -21.55
C ARG A 31 8.41 -11.82 -20.39
N THR A 32 9.23 -12.85 -20.16
CA THR A 32 9.05 -13.87 -19.10
C THR A 32 10.38 -14.26 -18.45
N ASP A 33 11.44 -13.49 -18.68
CA ASP A 33 12.82 -13.81 -18.27
C ASP A 33 13.45 -12.70 -17.40
N LEU A 34 12.61 -11.86 -16.79
CA LEU A 34 13.05 -10.79 -15.94
C LEU A 34 13.09 -11.22 -14.47
N LEU A 35 13.85 -10.51 -13.64
CA LEU A 35 13.74 -10.59 -12.18
C LEU A 35 12.59 -9.67 -11.74
N PRO A 36 11.46 -10.21 -11.24
CA PRO A 36 10.27 -9.41 -11.01
C PRO A 36 10.32 -8.71 -9.65
N LEU A 37 10.43 -7.38 -9.70
CA LEU A 37 10.38 -6.48 -8.54
C LEU A 37 9.24 -5.44 -8.66
N TRP A 38 8.19 -5.74 -9.45
CA TRP A 38 7.13 -4.78 -9.81
C TRP A 38 5.85 -4.90 -8.98
N VAL A 39 5.31 -6.10 -8.79
CA VAL A 39 4.07 -6.29 -8.00
C VAL A 39 4.37 -6.14 -6.51
N ALA A 40 3.51 -5.41 -5.82
CA ALA A 40 3.60 -5.24 -4.37
C ALA A 40 2.96 -6.42 -3.62
N ASP A 41 3.56 -7.60 -3.75
CA ASP A 41 3.37 -8.78 -2.91
C ASP A 41 4.74 -9.36 -2.52
N MET A 42 4.80 -10.22 -1.52
CA MET A 42 6.06 -10.76 -1.01
C MET A 42 6.39 -12.11 -1.65
N ASP A 43 7.67 -12.49 -1.61
CA ASP A 43 8.12 -13.84 -1.96
C ASP A 43 8.35 -14.71 -0.70
N PHE A 44 7.62 -14.42 0.36
CA PHE A 44 7.63 -15.16 1.62
C PHE A 44 6.26 -15.80 1.87
N MET A 45 6.29 -17.05 2.31
CA MET A 45 5.08 -17.72 2.80
C MET A 45 4.53 -16.99 4.03
N PRO A 46 3.20 -16.90 4.18
CA PRO A 46 2.61 -16.35 5.41
C PRO A 46 2.94 -17.23 6.62
N PRO A 47 2.78 -16.73 7.85
CA PRO A 47 3.03 -17.52 9.07
C PRO A 47 2.26 -18.84 9.07
N GLN A 48 2.88 -19.90 9.63
CA GLN A 48 2.31 -21.24 9.62
C GLN A 48 0.97 -21.28 10.35
N CYS A 49 0.83 -20.57 11.46
CA CYS A 49 -0.41 -20.51 12.23
C CYS A 49 -1.63 -20.07 11.39
N ILE A 50 -1.44 -19.13 10.46
CA ILE A 50 -2.52 -18.68 9.54
C ILE A 50 -2.86 -19.78 8.55
N GLN A 51 -1.83 -20.42 7.94
CA GLN A 51 -2.02 -21.52 7.00
C GLN A 51 -2.78 -22.69 7.64
N GLU A 52 -2.39 -23.06 8.85
CA GLU A 52 -3.03 -24.15 9.63
C GLU A 52 -4.48 -23.81 9.99
N ALA A 53 -4.78 -22.55 10.35
CA ALA A 53 -6.14 -22.11 10.65
C ALA A 53 -7.06 -22.23 9.43
N ILE A 54 -6.61 -21.79 8.27
CA ILE A 54 -7.33 -21.92 7.00
C ILE A 54 -7.55 -23.40 6.68
N CYS A 55 -6.52 -24.22 6.72
CA CYS A 55 -6.60 -25.66 6.45
C CYS A 55 -7.56 -26.37 7.42
N THR A 56 -7.54 -25.99 8.68
CA THR A 56 -8.43 -26.54 9.72
C THR A 56 -9.87 -26.19 9.42
N TYR A 57 -10.15 -24.93 9.08
CA TYR A 57 -11.51 -24.50 8.73
C TYR A 57 -12.05 -25.26 7.51
N VAL A 58 -11.28 -25.31 6.42
CA VAL A 58 -11.69 -25.95 5.15
C VAL A 58 -11.93 -27.46 5.34
N LYS A 59 -11.19 -28.11 6.23
CA LYS A 59 -11.39 -29.55 6.54
C LYS A 59 -12.62 -29.80 7.42
N ALA A 60 -13.01 -28.84 8.24
CA ALA A 60 -14.06 -29.01 9.26
C ALA A 60 -15.42 -28.46 8.86
N GLN A 61 -15.47 -27.48 7.95
CA GLN A 61 -16.69 -26.75 7.64
C GLN A 61 -16.91 -26.63 6.12
N PRO A 62 -18.16 -26.60 5.66
CA PRO A 62 -18.47 -26.26 4.28
C PRO A 62 -18.23 -24.76 4.02
N LEU A 63 -17.87 -24.42 2.79
CA LEU A 63 -17.72 -23.02 2.33
C LEU A 63 -19.10 -22.49 1.87
N GLY A 64 -20.07 -22.44 2.77
CA GLY A 64 -21.41 -21.89 2.53
C GLY A 64 -21.48 -20.40 2.88
N TYR A 65 -22.69 -19.81 2.79
CA TYR A 65 -22.91 -18.42 3.22
C TYR A 65 -22.70 -18.29 4.74
N THR A 66 -21.95 -17.29 5.14
CA THR A 66 -21.60 -17.04 6.54
C THR A 66 -21.88 -15.59 6.94
N MET A 67 -22.24 -15.38 8.19
CA MET A 67 -22.30 -14.06 8.79
C MET A 67 -20.91 -13.67 9.30
N THR A 68 -20.64 -12.37 9.39
CA THR A 68 -19.42 -11.84 10.00
C THR A 68 -19.19 -12.42 11.39
N ASN A 69 -18.00 -12.97 11.61
CA ASN A 69 -17.62 -13.61 12.85
C ASN A 69 -17.33 -12.55 13.94
N PRO A 70 -17.99 -12.60 15.11
CA PRO A 70 -17.70 -11.68 16.21
C PRO A 70 -16.22 -11.69 16.66
N LYS A 71 -15.54 -12.84 16.62
CA LYS A 71 -14.12 -12.96 16.98
C LYS A 71 -13.21 -12.23 16.01
N TYR A 72 -13.57 -12.19 14.73
CA TYR A 72 -12.86 -11.39 13.74
C TYR A 72 -12.95 -9.90 14.09
N LEU A 73 -14.13 -9.39 14.41
CA LEU A 73 -14.31 -7.98 14.80
C LEU A 73 -13.52 -7.63 16.07
N GLU A 74 -13.55 -8.52 17.07
CA GLU A 74 -12.76 -8.38 18.30
C GLU A 74 -11.23 -8.36 18.01
N ALA A 75 -10.76 -9.25 17.12
CA ALA A 75 -9.36 -9.31 16.71
C ALA A 75 -8.90 -8.01 16.01
N VAL A 76 -9.73 -7.48 15.10
CA VAL A 76 -9.44 -6.19 14.42
C VAL A 76 -9.38 -5.05 15.44
N ILE A 77 -10.36 -4.93 16.33
CA ILE A 77 -10.41 -3.87 17.36
C ILE A 77 -9.18 -3.94 18.27
N ASP A 78 -8.81 -5.14 18.73
CA ASP A 78 -7.67 -5.34 19.60
C ASP A 78 -6.34 -5.05 18.88
N TRP A 79 -6.20 -5.44 17.60
CA TRP A 79 -5.03 -5.14 16.78
C TRP A 79 -4.80 -3.64 16.65
N TYR A 80 -5.83 -2.88 16.26
CA TYR A 80 -5.76 -1.43 16.13
C TYR A 80 -5.41 -0.76 17.46
N LYS A 81 -6.01 -1.22 18.57
CA LYS A 81 -5.70 -0.69 19.90
C LYS A 81 -4.25 -0.95 20.31
N ARG A 82 -3.77 -2.20 20.19
CA ARG A 82 -2.43 -2.59 20.66
C ARG A 82 -1.32 -2.04 19.77
N ARG A 83 -1.53 -2.08 18.46
CA ARG A 83 -0.46 -1.80 17.50
C ARG A 83 -0.44 -0.34 17.04
N HIS A 84 -1.59 0.29 16.93
CA HIS A 84 -1.74 1.63 16.37
C HIS A 84 -2.30 2.66 17.35
N ASN A 85 -2.49 2.28 18.62
CA ASN A 85 -3.09 3.14 19.65
C ASN A 85 -4.43 3.77 19.17
N CYS A 86 -5.17 3.06 18.33
CA CYS A 86 -6.44 3.49 17.75
C CYS A 86 -7.59 2.66 18.35
N ILE A 87 -8.50 3.33 19.05
CA ILE A 87 -9.63 2.68 19.71
C ILE A 87 -10.83 2.69 18.76
N LEU A 88 -11.23 1.53 18.29
CA LEU A 88 -12.38 1.36 17.40
C LEU A 88 -13.63 0.94 18.13
N SER A 89 -14.80 1.41 17.67
CA SER A 89 -16.08 0.82 18.01
C SER A 89 -16.44 -0.28 17.01
N LYS A 90 -17.04 -1.36 17.49
CA LYS A 90 -17.51 -2.47 16.64
C LYS A 90 -18.44 -2.01 15.52
N ASP A 91 -19.28 -1.02 15.82
CA ASP A 91 -20.27 -0.50 14.87
C ASP A 91 -19.63 0.32 13.73
N TRP A 92 -18.37 0.73 13.86
CA TRP A 92 -17.64 1.45 12.80
C TRP A 92 -17.15 0.53 11.68
N LEU A 93 -17.09 -0.79 11.96
CA LEU A 93 -16.49 -1.76 11.06
C LEU A 93 -17.49 -2.23 10.00
N THR A 94 -17.08 -2.17 8.77
CA THR A 94 -17.66 -2.84 7.61
C THR A 94 -16.53 -3.37 6.73
N SER A 95 -16.82 -3.95 5.57
CA SER A 95 -15.81 -4.58 4.74
C SER A 95 -15.99 -4.29 3.26
N ALA A 96 -14.91 -4.48 2.49
CA ALA A 96 -14.90 -4.54 1.04
C ALA A 96 -14.04 -5.74 0.58
N PRO A 97 -14.15 -6.21 -0.68
CA PRO A 97 -13.30 -7.28 -1.20
C PRO A 97 -11.80 -6.95 -1.21
N ASN A 98 -11.45 -5.69 -1.33
CA ASN A 98 -10.11 -5.14 -1.19
C ASN A 98 -10.20 -3.61 -1.04
N VAL A 99 -9.08 -2.96 -0.67
CA VAL A 99 -9.05 -1.51 -0.44
C VAL A 99 -9.46 -0.72 -1.68
N ILE A 100 -8.99 -1.09 -2.88
CA ILE A 100 -9.35 -0.38 -4.12
C ILE A 100 -10.85 -0.47 -4.40
N THR A 101 -11.46 -1.63 -4.22
CA THR A 101 -12.93 -1.77 -4.34
C THR A 101 -13.65 -0.92 -3.28
N GLY A 102 -13.16 -0.88 -2.06
CA GLY A 102 -13.68 0.00 -1.01
C GLY A 102 -13.61 1.48 -1.39
N ILE A 103 -12.49 1.93 -1.96
CA ILE A 103 -12.32 3.29 -2.49
C ILE A 103 -13.31 3.56 -3.64
N MET A 104 -13.45 2.62 -4.59
CA MET A 104 -14.42 2.76 -5.69
C MET A 104 -15.86 2.89 -5.16
N TRP A 105 -16.21 2.14 -4.11
CA TRP A 105 -17.52 2.27 -3.48
C TRP A 105 -17.70 3.61 -2.78
N CYS A 106 -16.66 4.15 -2.14
CA CYS A 106 -16.69 5.50 -1.60
C CYS A 106 -16.87 6.56 -2.69
N ILE A 107 -16.13 6.44 -3.80
CA ILE A 107 -16.29 7.32 -4.95
C ILE A 107 -17.74 7.29 -5.45
N GLY A 108 -18.32 6.10 -5.60
CA GLY A 108 -19.71 5.95 -6.02
C GLY A 108 -20.75 6.48 -5.03
N ALA A 109 -20.53 6.27 -3.74
CA ALA A 109 -21.46 6.65 -2.69
C ALA A 109 -21.47 8.17 -2.38
N PHE A 110 -20.31 8.83 -2.51
CA PHE A 110 -20.11 10.19 -1.99
C PHE A 110 -19.84 11.25 -3.07
N THR A 111 -19.67 10.84 -4.32
CA THR A 111 -19.44 11.76 -5.44
C THR A 111 -20.38 11.50 -6.62
N LYS A 112 -20.45 12.46 -7.54
CA LYS A 112 -21.20 12.35 -8.81
C LYS A 112 -20.25 12.44 -10.00
N PRO A 113 -20.64 12.00 -11.21
CA PRO A 113 -19.86 12.25 -12.43
C PRO A 113 -19.42 13.72 -12.53
N ASN A 114 -18.17 13.93 -12.91
CA ASN A 114 -17.46 15.20 -13.00
C ASN A 114 -17.08 15.86 -11.65
N ASP A 115 -17.41 15.29 -10.50
CA ASP A 115 -16.85 15.77 -9.24
C ASP A 115 -15.33 15.55 -9.22
N ALA A 116 -14.60 16.44 -8.55
CA ALA A 116 -13.16 16.37 -8.41
C ALA A 116 -12.74 15.58 -7.16
N ILE A 117 -11.72 14.75 -7.35
CA ILE A 117 -11.04 13.96 -6.32
C ILE A 117 -9.59 14.39 -6.30
N VAL A 118 -9.02 14.68 -5.14
CA VAL A 118 -7.62 15.08 -5.00
C VAL A 118 -6.76 13.91 -4.50
N VAL A 119 -5.53 13.83 -5.02
CA VAL A 119 -4.46 12.94 -4.56
C VAL A 119 -3.14 13.68 -4.51
N LEU A 120 -2.19 13.20 -3.71
CA LEU A 120 -0.82 13.73 -3.64
C LEU A 120 0.11 12.87 -4.51
N SER A 121 0.65 13.45 -5.59
CA SER A 121 1.48 12.74 -6.58
C SER A 121 2.99 12.82 -6.23
N PRO A 122 3.78 11.75 -6.47
CA PRO A 122 3.42 10.48 -7.11
C PRO A 122 2.62 9.59 -6.16
N VAL A 123 1.66 8.84 -6.70
CA VAL A 123 0.81 7.97 -5.89
C VAL A 123 0.41 6.71 -6.66
N TYR A 124 -0.13 5.73 -5.97
CA TYR A 124 -0.56 4.48 -6.56
C TYR A 124 -1.59 4.70 -7.70
N GLY A 125 -1.22 4.30 -8.91
CA GLY A 125 -1.99 4.60 -10.14
C GLY A 125 -3.41 4.02 -10.18
N ALA A 126 -3.75 3.05 -9.31
CA ALA A 126 -5.12 2.56 -9.21
C ALA A 126 -6.12 3.61 -8.67
N PHE A 127 -5.66 4.65 -7.99
CA PHE A 127 -6.55 5.74 -7.55
C PHE A 127 -7.03 6.56 -8.75
N ASP A 128 -6.12 6.86 -9.70
CA ASP A 128 -6.46 7.53 -10.94
C ASP A 128 -7.42 6.70 -11.79
N THR A 129 -7.11 5.42 -11.98
CA THR A 129 -7.98 4.49 -12.72
C THR A 129 -9.37 4.41 -12.08
N SER A 130 -9.45 4.28 -10.75
CA SER A 130 -10.73 4.18 -10.03
C SER A 130 -11.60 5.42 -10.20
N ALA A 131 -11.00 6.61 -10.20
CA ALA A 131 -11.74 7.86 -10.41
C ALA A 131 -12.15 8.02 -11.88
N SER A 132 -11.23 7.74 -12.82
CA SER A 132 -11.48 7.85 -14.27
C SER A 132 -12.60 6.90 -14.73
N ASP A 133 -12.55 5.64 -14.31
CA ASP A 133 -13.59 4.64 -14.62
C ASP A 133 -14.96 5.07 -14.06
N ALA A 134 -14.97 5.78 -12.94
CA ALA A 134 -16.16 6.35 -12.35
C ALA A 134 -16.56 7.71 -12.96
N GLN A 135 -15.87 8.21 -13.98
CA GLN A 135 -16.08 9.52 -14.60
C GLN A 135 -15.89 10.71 -13.63
N ARG A 136 -14.94 10.63 -12.71
CA ARG A 136 -14.53 11.72 -11.81
C ARG A 136 -13.23 12.35 -12.31
N GLN A 137 -13.01 13.61 -11.94
CA GLN A 137 -11.78 14.30 -12.27
C GLN A 137 -10.74 14.03 -11.19
N ILE A 138 -9.54 13.60 -11.57
CA ILE A 138 -8.40 13.53 -10.65
C ILE A 138 -7.63 14.84 -10.67
N ILE A 139 -7.41 15.41 -9.51
CA ILE A 139 -6.53 16.54 -9.26
C ILE A 139 -5.29 15.99 -8.56
N ALA A 140 -4.23 15.74 -9.33
CA ALA A 140 -2.97 15.21 -8.82
C ALA A 140 -2.06 16.38 -8.41
N ILE A 141 -1.93 16.63 -7.11
CA ILE A 141 -1.07 17.69 -6.57
C ILE A 141 0.34 17.16 -6.40
N PRO A 142 1.35 17.71 -7.10
CA PRO A 142 2.71 17.24 -6.99
C PRO A 142 3.31 17.58 -5.63
N MET A 143 3.82 16.58 -4.92
CA MET A 143 4.62 16.78 -3.73
C MET A 143 5.99 17.36 -4.09
N LYS A 144 6.53 18.22 -3.23
CA LYS A 144 7.88 18.78 -3.35
C LYS A 144 8.89 17.78 -2.81
N ARG A 145 9.95 17.52 -3.57
CA ARG A 145 11.07 16.69 -3.14
C ARG A 145 12.19 17.57 -2.58
N SER A 146 12.61 17.29 -1.35
CA SER A 146 13.74 17.97 -0.69
C SER A 146 15.10 17.45 -1.20
N ASP A 147 16.19 18.12 -0.81
CA ASP A 147 17.57 17.69 -1.10
C ASP A 147 17.91 16.32 -0.46
N HIS A 148 17.19 15.94 0.57
CA HIS A 148 17.30 14.63 1.24
C HIS A 148 16.35 13.57 0.65
N ASN A 149 15.78 13.83 -0.54
CA ASN A 149 14.82 12.95 -1.23
C ASN A 149 13.55 12.62 -0.43
N ARG A 150 13.21 13.43 0.58
CA ARG A 150 11.92 13.37 1.26
C ARG A 150 10.88 14.19 0.51
N TYR A 151 9.64 13.74 0.58
CA TYR A 151 8.52 14.42 -0.05
C TYR A 151 7.74 15.21 0.98
N THR A 152 7.31 16.42 0.62
CA THR A 152 6.52 17.33 1.44
C THR A 152 5.40 17.95 0.63
N VAL A 153 4.35 18.42 1.29
CA VAL A 153 3.19 19.07 0.63
C VAL A 153 3.34 20.58 0.65
N ASP A 154 2.95 21.21 -0.44
CA ASP A 154 2.63 22.62 -0.46
C ASP A 154 1.18 22.81 -0.04
N TYR A 155 0.96 23.11 1.23
CA TYR A 155 -0.39 23.23 1.81
C TYR A 155 -1.20 24.37 1.21
N GLU A 156 -0.57 25.48 0.81
CA GLU A 156 -1.24 26.60 0.16
C GLU A 156 -1.72 26.21 -1.24
N ALA A 157 -0.88 25.51 -2.01
CA ALA A 157 -1.27 24.98 -3.31
C ALA A 157 -2.38 23.93 -3.16
N PHE A 158 -2.28 23.04 -2.16
CA PHE A 158 -3.30 22.04 -1.86
C PHE A 158 -4.66 22.69 -1.57
N GLU A 159 -4.71 23.70 -0.70
CA GLU A 159 -5.94 24.42 -0.39
C GLU A 159 -6.50 25.18 -1.61
N THR A 160 -5.62 25.81 -2.39
CA THR A 160 -5.99 26.52 -3.63
C THR A 160 -6.65 25.59 -4.64
N ASP A 161 -6.09 24.41 -4.85
CA ASP A 161 -6.63 23.41 -5.78
C ASP A 161 -7.97 22.83 -5.29
N ILE A 162 -8.11 22.59 -3.98
CA ILE A 162 -9.39 22.18 -3.37
C ILE A 162 -10.49 23.20 -3.69
N ILE A 163 -10.21 24.48 -3.54
CA ILE A 163 -11.18 25.56 -3.79
C ILE A 163 -11.50 25.68 -5.29
N ASN A 164 -10.46 25.77 -6.13
CA ASN A 164 -10.60 26.01 -7.56
C ASN A 164 -11.37 24.88 -8.28
N HIS A 165 -11.12 23.65 -7.87
CA HIS A 165 -11.73 22.45 -8.46
C HIS A 165 -12.98 21.98 -7.70
N LYS A 166 -13.35 22.63 -6.59
CA LYS A 166 -14.50 22.25 -5.75
C LYS A 166 -14.44 20.78 -5.35
N VAL A 167 -13.26 20.34 -4.94
CA VAL A 167 -12.95 18.96 -4.58
C VAL A 167 -13.95 18.41 -3.58
N LYS A 168 -14.37 17.15 -3.76
CA LYS A 168 -15.34 16.47 -2.90
C LYS A 168 -14.69 15.41 -2.03
N LEU A 169 -13.56 14.84 -2.48
CA LEU A 169 -12.94 13.70 -1.86
C LEU A 169 -11.42 13.80 -1.97
N PHE A 170 -10.73 13.51 -0.88
CA PHE A 170 -9.28 13.34 -0.82
C PHE A 170 -8.94 11.88 -0.58
N ILE A 171 -8.17 11.25 -1.47
CA ILE A 171 -7.61 9.92 -1.23
C ILE A 171 -6.21 10.10 -0.65
N HIS A 172 -6.10 9.88 0.65
CA HIS A 172 -4.86 9.90 1.42
C HIS A 172 -4.27 8.49 1.49
N CYS A 173 -2.96 8.35 1.30
CA CYS A 173 -2.25 7.07 1.38
C CYS A 173 -1.20 7.13 2.51
N ASN A 174 -1.32 6.29 3.53
CA ASN A 174 -0.41 6.29 4.69
C ASN A 174 -0.10 4.87 5.18
N PRO A 175 1.14 4.39 5.11
CA PRO A 175 2.34 4.93 4.43
C PRO A 175 2.16 5.16 2.93
N HIS A 176 2.79 6.19 2.40
CA HIS A 176 2.58 6.69 1.04
C HIS A 176 3.36 5.88 -0.01
N ASN A 177 2.65 5.14 -0.84
CA ASN A 177 3.21 4.42 -1.98
C ASN A 177 3.15 5.31 -3.25
N PRO A 178 4.27 5.59 -3.97
CA PRO A 178 5.50 4.80 -3.98
C PRO A 178 6.66 5.33 -3.12
N VAL A 179 6.55 6.50 -2.52
CA VAL A 179 7.69 7.24 -1.96
C VAL A 179 8.17 6.73 -0.59
N GLY A 180 7.41 5.82 0.05
CA GLY A 180 7.77 5.24 1.35
C GLY A 180 7.61 6.19 2.54
N HIS A 181 6.96 7.34 2.36
CA HIS A 181 6.74 8.33 3.42
C HIS A 181 5.69 7.86 4.41
N VAL A 182 5.97 7.93 5.70
CA VAL A 182 5.02 7.77 6.79
C VAL A 182 4.66 9.16 7.29
N TRP A 183 3.39 9.52 7.14
CA TRP A 183 2.90 10.86 7.50
C TRP A 183 2.94 11.07 9.00
N THR A 184 3.53 12.16 9.42
CA THR A 184 3.47 12.61 10.83
C THR A 184 2.08 13.12 11.18
N GLU A 185 1.74 13.12 12.47
CA GLU A 185 0.46 13.68 12.94
C GLU A 185 0.31 15.16 12.55
N ASP A 186 1.39 15.95 12.61
CA ASP A 186 1.37 17.38 12.23
C ASP A 186 1.11 17.58 10.74
N GLU A 187 1.71 16.78 9.86
CA GLU A 187 1.47 16.84 8.41
C GLU A 187 0.01 16.50 8.09
N MET A 188 -0.50 15.41 8.68
CA MET A 188 -1.90 15.01 8.50
C MET A 188 -2.87 16.05 9.08
N ASN A 189 -2.57 16.62 10.24
CA ASN A 189 -3.39 17.66 10.86
C ASN A 189 -3.53 18.89 9.94
N GLN A 190 -2.46 19.31 9.25
CA GLN A 190 -2.53 20.40 8.28
C GLN A 190 -3.43 20.04 7.10
N LEU A 191 -3.26 18.85 6.49
CA LEU A 191 -4.09 18.39 5.37
C LEU A 191 -5.57 18.25 5.77
N PHE A 192 -5.84 17.62 6.91
CA PHE A 192 -7.21 17.32 7.35
C PHE A 192 -7.96 18.56 7.81
N SER A 193 -7.27 19.53 8.40
CA SER A 193 -7.89 20.84 8.73
C SER A 193 -8.34 21.60 7.49
N ILE A 194 -7.57 21.51 6.38
CA ILE A 194 -7.97 22.07 5.08
C ILE A 194 -9.21 21.34 4.56
N CYS A 195 -9.18 20.00 4.54
CA CYS A 195 -10.32 19.20 4.10
C CYS A 195 -11.59 19.49 4.89
N GLU A 196 -11.50 19.61 6.21
CA GLU A 196 -12.65 19.92 7.08
C GLU A 196 -13.22 21.29 6.77
N ARG A 197 -12.38 22.34 6.65
CA ARG A 197 -12.84 23.72 6.32
C ARG A 197 -13.62 23.79 5.01
N HIS A 198 -13.28 22.95 4.05
CA HIS A 198 -13.90 22.96 2.71
C HIS A 198 -14.89 21.81 2.48
N GLY A 199 -15.19 21.02 3.51
CA GLY A 199 -16.15 19.92 3.43
C GLY A 199 -15.73 18.80 2.48
N VAL A 200 -14.42 18.51 2.40
CA VAL A 200 -13.84 17.44 1.61
C VAL A 200 -13.77 16.17 2.45
N LEU A 201 -14.43 15.08 2.01
CA LEU A 201 -14.37 13.79 2.66
C LEU A 201 -12.98 13.16 2.47
N ILE A 202 -12.42 12.57 3.52
CA ILE A 202 -11.11 11.92 3.48
C ILE A 202 -11.29 10.41 3.44
N ILE A 203 -10.66 9.75 2.44
CA ILE A 203 -10.46 8.30 2.44
C ILE A 203 -8.99 8.07 2.74
N SER A 204 -8.70 7.39 3.84
CA SER A 204 -7.32 7.02 4.22
C SER A 204 -7.07 5.56 3.86
N ASP A 205 -6.22 5.35 2.84
CA ASP A 205 -5.67 4.04 2.51
C ASP A 205 -4.49 3.76 3.44
N GLU A 206 -4.73 2.92 4.45
CA GLU A 206 -3.76 2.52 5.48
C GLU A 206 -3.27 1.07 5.29
N ILE A 207 -3.35 0.54 4.08
CA ILE A 207 -3.01 -0.87 3.78
C ILE A 207 -1.57 -1.23 4.14
N HIS A 208 -0.68 -0.25 4.25
CA HIS A 208 0.73 -0.42 4.64
C HIS A 208 0.99 -0.10 6.12
N GLN A 209 -0.04 0.10 6.94
CA GLN A 209 0.06 0.57 8.34
C GLN A 209 1.01 -0.24 9.23
N ASP A 210 1.13 -1.55 9.00
CA ASP A 210 1.99 -2.46 9.77
C ASP A 210 3.44 -2.52 9.24
N LEU A 211 3.69 -1.95 8.08
CA LEU A 211 4.94 -2.06 7.34
C LEU A 211 5.83 -0.84 7.57
N ILE A 212 6.20 -0.61 8.83
CA ILE A 212 7.05 0.50 9.24
C ILE A 212 8.51 0.03 9.29
N THR A 213 9.31 0.58 8.39
CA THR A 213 10.72 0.20 8.19
C THR A 213 11.69 1.27 8.65
N GLY A 214 11.23 2.51 8.83
CA GLY A 214 12.00 3.64 9.36
C GLY A 214 11.71 3.93 10.84
N SER A 215 12.03 5.16 11.27
CA SER A 215 11.87 5.62 12.65
C SER A 215 10.56 6.38 12.91
N THR A 216 9.86 6.83 11.86
CA THR A 216 8.58 7.54 12.01
C THR A 216 7.48 6.53 12.36
N PRO A 217 6.84 6.65 13.53
CA PRO A 217 5.76 5.74 13.90
C PRO A 217 4.54 5.98 13.01
N PHE A 218 3.78 4.91 12.73
CA PHE A 218 2.50 5.06 12.05
C PHE A 218 1.47 5.70 12.99
N THR A 219 0.72 6.65 12.45
CA THR A 219 -0.45 7.25 13.09
C THR A 219 -1.65 7.06 12.14
N SER A 220 -2.72 6.43 12.63
CA SER A 220 -3.96 6.31 11.85
C SER A 220 -4.62 7.67 11.68
N ALA A 221 -5.18 7.92 10.50
CA ALA A 221 -5.96 9.12 10.21
C ALA A 221 -7.08 9.36 11.24
N LEU A 222 -7.64 8.27 11.78
CA LEU A 222 -8.71 8.32 12.78
C LEU A 222 -8.29 8.91 14.14
N THR A 223 -6.98 8.97 14.42
CA THR A 223 -6.46 9.45 15.73
C THR A 223 -5.85 10.84 15.66
N VAL A 224 -5.70 11.41 14.47
CA VAL A 224 -5.12 12.75 14.28
C VAL A 224 -5.89 13.80 15.09
N ALA A 225 -5.16 14.68 15.77
CA ALA A 225 -5.70 15.70 16.66
C ALA A 225 -6.70 15.11 17.69
N SER A 226 -6.34 13.96 18.27
CA SER A 226 -7.19 13.21 19.21
C SER A 226 -8.55 12.79 18.64
N GLY A 227 -8.61 12.53 17.33
CA GLY A 227 -9.81 12.09 16.63
C GLY A 227 -10.75 13.21 16.19
N ALA A 228 -10.27 14.46 16.19
CA ALA A 228 -11.10 15.63 15.82
C ALA A 228 -11.71 15.50 14.42
N TYR A 229 -11.04 14.81 13.49
CA TYR A 229 -11.50 14.64 12.11
C TYR A 229 -12.20 13.31 11.84
N ALA A 230 -12.34 12.43 12.83
CA ALA A 230 -12.83 11.07 12.63
C ALA A 230 -14.20 11.00 11.95
N ASP A 231 -15.08 11.96 12.20
CA ASP A 231 -16.41 12.05 11.57
C ASP A 231 -16.37 12.38 10.06
N ASN A 232 -15.22 12.81 9.55
CA ASN A 232 -15.00 13.12 8.13
C ASN A 232 -14.00 12.18 7.45
N ILE A 233 -13.73 11.01 8.08
CA ILE A 233 -12.74 10.05 7.60
C ILE A 233 -13.37 8.68 7.40
N ILE A 234 -12.95 8.02 6.32
CA ILE A 234 -13.13 6.59 6.07
C ILE A 234 -11.73 5.99 5.96
N ALA A 235 -11.32 5.20 6.95
CA ALA A 235 -10.02 4.51 6.93
C ALA A 235 -10.19 3.09 6.41
N MET A 236 -9.18 2.60 5.67
CA MET A 236 -9.19 1.26 5.09
C MET A 236 -7.84 0.58 5.26
N SER A 237 -7.87 -0.69 5.61
CA SER A 237 -6.69 -1.54 5.68
C SER A 237 -6.98 -2.97 5.25
N SER A 238 -5.94 -3.81 5.18
CA SER A 238 -6.07 -5.22 4.83
C SER A 238 -4.81 -5.98 5.24
N LEU A 239 -4.96 -7.24 5.69
CA LEU A 239 -3.81 -8.14 5.91
C LEU A 239 -3.04 -8.47 4.62
N SER A 240 -3.53 -8.11 3.46
CA SER A 240 -2.95 -8.47 2.16
C SER A 240 -1.51 -8.02 1.98
N LYS A 241 -1.11 -6.90 2.59
CA LYS A 241 0.26 -6.41 2.55
C LYS A 241 1.08 -6.86 3.77
N SER A 242 0.50 -6.78 4.97
CA SER A 242 1.19 -7.13 6.21
C SER A 242 1.58 -8.62 6.28
N PHE A 243 0.73 -9.51 5.74
CA PHE A 243 0.93 -10.97 5.82
C PHE A 243 0.96 -11.68 4.46
N ASN A 244 1.15 -10.92 3.36
CA ASN A 244 1.25 -11.48 2.00
C ASN A 244 0.04 -12.33 1.57
N MET A 245 -1.17 -11.86 1.82
CA MET A 245 -2.40 -12.62 1.59
C MET A 245 -3.38 -11.91 0.65
N ALA A 246 -2.87 -11.28 -0.41
CA ALA A 246 -3.68 -10.49 -1.35
C ALA A 246 -4.74 -11.29 -2.12
N SER A 247 -4.62 -12.61 -2.19
CA SER A 247 -5.63 -13.48 -2.80
C SER A 247 -6.84 -13.74 -1.91
N LEU A 248 -6.76 -13.42 -0.61
CA LEU A 248 -7.92 -13.37 0.28
C LEU A 248 -8.57 -12.00 0.12
N HIS A 249 -9.67 -11.97 -0.55
CA HIS A 249 -10.34 -10.73 -0.95
C HIS A 249 -11.07 -10.09 0.22
N HIS A 250 -10.34 -9.41 1.11
CA HIS A 250 -10.90 -8.72 2.26
C HIS A 250 -10.15 -7.43 2.59
N ALA A 251 -10.90 -6.39 2.91
CA ALA A 251 -10.41 -5.15 3.51
C ALA A 251 -11.35 -4.72 4.63
N GLU A 252 -10.77 -4.29 5.74
CA GLU A 252 -11.47 -3.58 6.80
C GLU A 252 -11.76 -2.16 6.33
N VAL A 253 -13.02 -1.73 6.47
CA VAL A 253 -13.47 -0.36 6.20
C VAL A 253 -14.03 0.21 7.50
N ILE A 254 -13.42 1.29 7.98
CA ILE A 254 -13.71 1.87 9.29
C ILE A 254 -14.33 3.24 9.09
N ILE A 255 -15.59 3.39 9.51
CA ILE A 255 -16.38 4.59 9.31
C ILE A 255 -17.03 5.01 10.63
N PRO A 256 -16.43 5.93 11.41
CA PRO A 256 -17.00 6.39 12.68
C PRO A 256 -18.38 7.04 12.51
N ASN A 257 -18.52 7.93 11.55
CA ASN A 257 -19.74 8.68 11.27
C ASN A 257 -20.88 7.76 10.79
N GLU A 258 -21.95 7.68 11.56
CA GLU A 258 -23.10 6.81 11.30
C GLU A 258 -23.78 7.10 9.95
N LYS A 259 -23.90 8.37 9.59
CA LYS A 259 -24.53 8.77 8.32
C LYS A 259 -23.69 8.35 7.11
N LEU A 260 -22.37 8.57 7.16
CA LEU A 260 -21.46 8.13 6.10
C LEU A 260 -21.46 6.60 6.01
N ARG A 261 -21.43 5.91 7.14
CA ARG A 261 -21.48 4.45 7.19
C ARG A 261 -22.79 3.90 6.61
N GLY A 262 -23.91 4.54 6.90
CA GLY A 262 -25.21 4.19 6.30
C GLY A 262 -25.22 4.37 4.78
N GLN A 263 -24.66 5.46 4.26
CA GLN A 263 -24.56 5.72 2.82
C GLN A 263 -23.62 4.70 2.12
N TYR A 264 -22.44 4.44 2.72
CA TYR A 264 -21.51 3.44 2.21
C TYR A 264 -22.16 2.03 2.14
N ASN A 265 -22.80 1.59 3.24
CA ASN A 265 -23.45 0.28 3.30
C ASN A 265 -24.64 0.17 2.33
N ALA A 266 -25.40 1.24 2.12
CA ALA A 266 -26.46 1.28 1.12
C ALA A 266 -25.92 1.14 -0.30
N TYR A 267 -24.82 1.82 -0.63
CA TYR A 267 -24.14 1.67 -1.92
C TYR A 267 -23.58 0.25 -2.09
N LYS A 268 -22.87 -0.26 -1.08
CA LYS A 268 -22.37 -1.65 -1.04
C LYS A 268 -23.47 -2.64 -1.34
N ALA A 269 -24.61 -2.56 -0.65
CA ALA A 269 -25.75 -3.48 -0.84
C ALA A 269 -26.37 -3.39 -2.24
N HIS A 270 -26.23 -2.24 -2.93
CA HIS A 270 -26.69 -2.08 -4.31
C HIS A 270 -25.78 -2.75 -5.34
N VAL A 271 -24.46 -2.71 -5.11
CA VAL A 271 -23.46 -3.16 -6.11
C VAL A 271 -22.83 -4.53 -5.80
N TYR A 272 -23.01 -5.03 -4.57
CA TYR A 272 -22.35 -6.24 -4.09
C TYR A 272 -23.23 -6.97 -3.08
N HIS A 273 -23.67 -8.17 -3.45
CA HIS A 273 -24.64 -8.95 -2.68
C HIS A 273 -24.01 -10.19 -2.02
N THR A 274 -22.72 -10.15 -1.71
CA THR A 274 -22.02 -11.26 -1.07
C THR A 274 -21.81 -10.95 0.41
N ASP A 275 -22.00 -11.97 1.24
CA ASP A 275 -21.70 -11.95 2.66
C ASP A 275 -20.17 -11.95 2.93
N SER A 276 -19.80 -12.16 4.18
CA SER A 276 -18.40 -12.21 4.61
C SER A 276 -17.58 -13.31 3.93
N ASP A 277 -16.32 -13.04 3.66
CA ASP A 277 -15.33 -14.05 3.30
C ASP A 277 -14.81 -14.74 4.57
N VAL A 278 -15.37 -15.91 4.87
CA VAL A 278 -15.05 -16.65 6.09
C VAL A 278 -13.58 -17.11 6.15
N ILE A 279 -12.95 -17.36 5.02
CA ILE A 279 -11.54 -17.75 4.98
C ILE A 279 -10.66 -16.55 5.31
N ALA A 280 -10.99 -15.38 4.76
CA ALA A 280 -10.31 -14.14 5.11
C ALA A 280 -10.50 -13.78 6.59
N GLU A 281 -11.72 -13.84 7.12
CA GLU A 281 -11.99 -13.57 8.54
C GLU A 281 -11.26 -14.55 9.47
N THR A 282 -11.16 -15.83 9.08
CA THR A 282 -10.38 -16.84 9.82
C THR A 282 -8.90 -16.48 9.83
N ALA A 283 -8.33 -16.11 8.66
CA ALA A 283 -6.95 -15.70 8.52
C ALA A 283 -6.65 -14.45 9.36
N ILE A 284 -7.49 -13.42 9.27
CA ILE A 284 -7.34 -12.15 10.00
C ILE A 284 -7.40 -12.39 11.51
N THR A 285 -8.35 -13.22 11.96
CA THR A 285 -8.48 -13.54 13.39
C THR A 285 -7.17 -14.09 13.95
N VAL A 286 -6.55 -15.05 13.25
CA VAL A 286 -5.27 -15.63 13.67
C VAL A 286 -4.11 -14.67 13.47
N ALA A 287 -4.04 -13.97 12.33
CA ALA A 287 -3.00 -12.98 12.05
C ALA A 287 -2.91 -11.90 13.16
N TYR A 288 -4.03 -11.47 13.67
CA TYR A 288 -4.10 -10.36 14.63
C TYR A 288 -4.09 -10.81 16.11
N THR A 289 -4.22 -12.12 16.38
CA THR A 289 -4.24 -12.63 17.77
C THR A 289 -3.12 -13.60 18.11
N HIS A 290 -2.51 -14.25 17.11
CA HIS A 290 -1.52 -15.30 17.38
C HIS A 290 -0.10 -14.71 17.49
N PRO A 291 0.66 -15.04 18.58
CA PRO A 291 2.01 -14.49 18.79
C PRO A 291 3.01 -14.81 17.68
N GLU A 292 2.88 -15.98 17.03
CA GLU A 292 3.73 -16.36 15.89
C GLU A 292 3.56 -15.39 14.71
N ALA A 293 2.34 -14.96 14.42
CA ALA A 293 2.06 -14.00 13.34
C ALA A 293 2.73 -12.65 13.61
N GLU A 294 2.68 -12.17 14.86
CA GLU A 294 3.34 -10.92 15.26
C GLU A 294 4.88 -11.03 15.20
N THR A 295 5.42 -12.18 15.58
CA THR A 295 6.86 -12.48 15.44
C THR A 295 7.27 -12.51 13.97
N TRP A 296 6.52 -13.20 13.12
CA TRP A 296 6.76 -13.27 11.68
C TRP A 296 6.76 -11.87 11.04
N LEU A 297 5.81 -11.02 11.40
CA LEU A 297 5.74 -9.64 10.90
C LEU A 297 6.97 -8.83 11.31
N THR A 298 7.45 -9.00 12.53
CA THR A 298 8.68 -8.37 13.04
C THR A 298 9.90 -8.84 12.25
N ASP A 299 10.00 -10.13 12.00
CA ASP A 299 11.14 -10.75 11.31
C ASP A 299 11.17 -10.38 9.82
N VAL A 300 10.02 -10.38 9.13
CA VAL A 300 9.95 -9.96 7.72
C VAL A 300 10.31 -8.49 7.53
N LEU A 301 9.93 -7.62 8.48
CA LEU A 301 10.34 -6.22 8.47
C LEU A 301 11.86 -6.06 8.63
N ALA A 302 12.50 -6.91 9.41
CA ALA A 302 13.96 -6.91 9.54
C ALA A 302 14.63 -7.30 8.20
N VAL A 303 14.12 -8.31 7.49
CA VAL A 303 14.61 -8.70 6.16
C VAL A 303 14.43 -7.56 5.14
N ILE A 304 13.26 -6.93 5.12
CA ILE A 304 12.98 -5.81 4.21
C ILE A 304 13.92 -4.64 4.48
N ARG A 305 14.20 -4.34 5.75
CA ARG A 305 15.13 -3.28 6.14
C ARG A 305 16.56 -3.60 5.72
N GLU A 306 17.02 -4.83 5.94
CA GLU A 306 18.35 -5.27 5.49
C GLU A 306 18.50 -5.17 3.96
N ASN A 307 17.49 -5.58 3.21
CA ASN A 307 17.43 -5.47 1.77
C ASN A 307 17.53 -4.01 1.31
N TYR A 308 16.81 -3.11 1.97
CA TYR A 308 16.86 -1.67 1.67
C TYR A 308 18.23 -1.06 1.99
N GLU A 309 18.79 -1.37 3.15
CA GLU A 309 20.13 -0.89 3.56
C GLU A 309 21.22 -1.38 2.60
N TYR A 310 21.14 -2.66 2.18
CA TYR A 310 22.05 -3.21 1.17
C TYR A 310 21.92 -2.45 -0.15
N LEU A 311 20.71 -2.33 -0.69
CA LEU A 311 20.43 -1.63 -1.94
C LEU A 311 20.99 -0.18 -1.92
N CYS A 312 20.68 0.58 -0.86
CA CYS A 312 21.12 1.95 -0.70
C CYS A 312 22.65 2.06 -0.63
N ARG A 313 23.30 1.24 0.19
CA ARG A 313 24.74 1.25 0.36
C ARG A 313 25.48 1.02 -0.98
N GLU A 314 25.09 -0.04 -1.68
CA GLU A 314 25.75 -0.42 -2.94
C GLU A 314 25.48 0.61 -4.05
N LEU A 315 24.23 1.04 -4.23
CA LEU A 315 23.89 2.00 -5.26
C LEU A 315 24.51 3.37 -4.98
N CYS A 316 24.44 3.89 -3.75
CA CYS A 316 25.02 5.21 -3.43
C CYS A 316 26.56 5.20 -3.52
N THR A 317 27.22 4.05 -3.25
CA THR A 317 28.68 3.91 -3.41
C THR A 317 29.08 3.93 -4.88
N ALA A 318 28.38 3.17 -5.72
CA ALA A 318 28.72 3.06 -7.15
C ALA A 318 28.19 4.23 -7.98
N LEU A 319 27.07 4.81 -7.58
CA LEU A 319 26.34 5.86 -8.29
C LEU A 319 26.09 7.06 -7.33
N PRO A 320 27.11 7.90 -7.05
CA PRO A 320 27.01 8.96 -6.02
C PRO A 320 25.90 10.00 -6.24
N GLN A 321 25.39 10.15 -7.47
CA GLN A 321 24.32 11.09 -7.81
C GLN A 321 22.92 10.41 -7.84
N ILE A 322 22.85 9.09 -7.54
CA ILE A 322 21.56 8.40 -7.44
C ILE A 322 20.71 9.00 -6.31
N ARG A 323 19.42 9.07 -6.53
CA ARG A 323 18.52 9.61 -5.52
C ARG A 323 17.50 8.54 -5.11
N ILE A 324 17.62 8.08 -3.87
CA ILE A 324 16.72 7.07 -3.28
C ILE A 324 15.92 7.76 -2.18
N SER A 325 14.60 7.62 -2.22
CA SER A 325 13.73 8.15 -1.16
C SER A 325 13.89 7.33 0.12
N PRO A 326 13.98 7.97 1.30
CA PRO A 326 13.94 7.25 2.57
C PRO A 326 12.66 6.39 2.65
N MET A 327 12.83 5.09 2.90
CA MET A 327 11.72 4.15 3.05
C MET A 327 11.36 4.04 4.53
N ASP A 328 10.57 4.99 5.04
CA ASP A 328 10.08 4.96 6.42
C ASP A 328 8.96 3.92 6.60
N GLY A 329 8.21 3.65 5.53
CA GLY A 329 7.18 2.61 5.49
C GLY A 329 7.12 1.90 4.14
N THR A 330 6.29 0.88 4.04
CA THR A 330 6.16 -0.05 2.92
C THR A 330 7.38 -1.02 2.80
N TYR A 331 7.44 -1.76 1.71
CA TYR A 331 8.60 -2.56 1.28
C TYR A 331 9.01 -2.20 -0.16
N LEU A 332 8.78 -0.94 -0.55
CA LEU A 332 8.87 -0.47 -1.92
C LEU A 332 9.88 0.68 -1.98
N ALA A 333 11.04 0.44 -2.58
CA ALA A 333 12.07 1.45 -2.76
C ALA A 333 11.77 2.32 -3.98
N TRP A 334 11.78 3.65 -3.81
CA TRP A 334 11.55 4.64 -4.85
C TRP A 334 12.85 5.33 -5.23
N ILE A 335 13.28 5.18 -6.49
CA ILE A 335 14.63 5.51 -6.95
C ILE A 335 14.58 6.35 -8.22
N ASP A 336 15.27 7.48 -8.24
CA ASP A 336 15.42 8.36 -9.40
C ASP A 336 16.80 8.15 -10.06
N PHE A 337 16.79 7.75 -11.32
CA PHE A 337 17.97 7.53 -12.15
C PHE A 337 18.31 8.72 -13.06
N GLY A 338 17.58 9.83 -12.99
CA GLY A 338 17.69 10.96 -13.91
C GLY A 338 19.08 11.63 -13.98
N ALA A 339 19.97 11.41 -12.98
CA ALA A 339 21.36 11.84 -13.04
C ALA A 339 22.23 10.97 -13.99
N TYR A 340 21.76 9.78 -14.36
CA TYR A 340 22.54 8.79 -15.12
C TYR A 340 21.86 8.33 -16.40
N VAL A 341 20.54 8.32 -16.43
CA VAL A 341 19.74 7.69 -17.50
C VAL A 341 18.64 8.65 -17.94
N LYS A 342 18.48 8.81 -19.24
CA LYS A 342 17.38 9.58 -19.79
C LYS A 342 16.07 8.79 -19.70
N ALA A 343 14.95 9.51 -19.67
CA ALA A 343 13.63 8.90 -19.62
C ALA A 343 13.38 7.88 -20.73
N GLU A 344 13.79 8.21 -21.97
CA GLU A 344 13.63 7.37 -23.16
C GLU A 344 14.40 6.04 -23.09
N ASP A 345 15.46 5.98 -22.28
CA ASP A 345 16.34 4.80 -22.16
C ASP A 345 15.98 3.89 -20.97
N MET A 346 15.06 4.30 -20.10
CA MET A 346 14.74 3.59 -18.86
C MET A 346 14.20 2.17 -19.10
N HIS A 347 13.29 2.01 -20.05
CA HIS A 347 12.74 0.68 -20.38
C HIS A 347 13.83 -0.24 -20.96
N ASP A 348 14.66 0.25 -21.90
CA ASP A 348 15.75 -0.54 -22.45
C ASP A 348 16.75 -0.95 -21.37
N LEU A 349 17.12 -0.02 -20.49
CA LEU A 349 18.01 -0.33 -19.38
C LEU A 349 17.47 -1.45 -18.50
N PHE A 350 16.24 -1.30 -17.98
CA PHE A 350 15.72 -2.24 -17.00
C PHE A 350 15.33 -3.58 -17.62
N GLU A 351 14.62 -3.57 -18.76
CA GLU A 351 14.11 -4.77 -19.38
C GLU A 351 15.15 -5.54 -20.18
N ASN A 352 15.97 -4.85 -21.00
CA ASN A 352 16.89 -5.50 -21.92
C ASN A 352 18.30 -5.70 -21.34
N LYS A 353 18.82 -4.75 -20.56
CA LYS A 353 20.19 -4.81 -20.02
C LYS A 353 20.21 -5.40 -18.62
N CYS A 354 19.50 -4.80 -17.66
CA CYS A 354 19.48 -5.25 -16.26
C CYS A 354 18.70 -6.55 -16.06
N ARG A 355 17.76 -6.86 -16.95
CA ARG A 355 16.84 -8.03 -16.81
C ARG A 355 16.01 -7.96 -15.53
N ILE A 356 15.46 -6.79 -15.23
CA ILE A 356 14.61 -6.53 -14.07
C ILE A 356 13.26 -6.00 -14.56
N ALA A 357 12.18 -6.49 -13.98
CA ALA A 357 10.84 -5.92 -14.10
C ALA A 357 10.55 -5.01 -12.92
N PRO A 358 10.77 -3.68 -13.00
CA PRO A 358 10.41 -2.72 -11.97
C PRO A 358 8.96 -2.25 -12.16
N SER A 359 8.41 -1.47 -11.23
CA SER A 359 7.33 -0.55 -11.59
C SER A 359 7.94 0.76 -12.06
N PHE A 360 7.68 1.15 -13.31
CA PHE A 360 8.19 2.41 -13.85
C PHE A 360 7.48 3.61 -13.22
N GLY A 361 8.22 4.69 -13.02
CA GLY A 361 7.74 5.87 -12.31
C GLY A 361 6.56 6.55 -12.99
N GLU A 362 6.47 6.48 -14.31
CA GLU A 362 5.36 7.00 -15.09
C GLU A 362 3.99 6.41 -14.70
N TRP A 363 3.96 5.20 -14.11
CA TRP A 363 2.73 4.57 -13.63
C TRP A 363 2.17 5.22 -12.35
N PHE A 364 2.90 6.16 -11.73
CA PHE A 364 2.55 6.81 -10.46
C PHE A 364 2.27 8.32 -10.58
N GLY A 365 2.56 8.93 -11.72
CA GLY A 365 2.36 10.37 -11.90
C GLY A 365 2.83 10.89 -13.28
N GLY A 366 2.85 10.01 -14.28
CA GLY A 366 3.15 10.37 -15.67
C GLY A 366 4.60 10.77 -15.91
N GLU A 367 4.81 11.57 -16.95
CA GLU A 367 6.13 11.94 -17.48
C GLU A 367 7.07 12.60 -16.45
N ASN A 368 6.52 13.26 -15.43
CA ASN A 368 7.31 13.88 -14.36
C ASN A 368 8.15 12.88 -13.57
N TYR A 369 7.83 11.60 -13.66
CA TYR A 369 8.53 10.52 -12.96
C TYR A 369 9.13 9.48 -13.92
N ALA A 370 9.30 9.80 -15.18
CA ALA A 370 9.78 8.86 -16.21
C ALA A 370 11.22 8.34 -15.97
N THR A 371 12.03 9.03 -15.14
CA THR A 371 13.36 8.56 -14.72
C THR A 371 13.36 7.76 -13.43
N PHE A 372 12.18 7.50 -12.85
CA PHE A 372 12.04 6.79 -11.59
C PHE A 372 11.66 5.32 -11.80
N VAL A 373 12.04 4.51 -10.84
CA VAL A 373 11.49 3.17 -10.66
C VAL A 373 11.11 2.92 -9.21
N ARG A 374 10.13 2.04 -9.02
CA ARG A 374 9.82 1.46 -7.72
C ARG A 374 10.20 -0.03 -7.72
N LEU A 375 11.02 -0.44 -6.75
CA LEU A 375 11.45 -1.82 -6.57
C LEU A 375 10.83 -2.42 -5.32
N ASN A 376 10.27 -3.61 -5.45
CA ASN A 376 9.77 -4.41 -4.34
C ASN A 376 10.93 -5.12 -3.64
N LEU A 377 11.13 -4.85 -2.35
CA LEU A 377 12.21 -5.41 -1.53
C LEU A 377 11.78 -6.60 -0.65
N ALA A 378 10.50 -6.99 -0.68
CA ALA A 378 10.00 -8.14 0.08
C ALA A 378 10.28 -9.47 -0.65
N THR A 379 11.57 -9.76 -0.83
CA THR A 379 12.12 -10.94 -1.49
C THR A 379 13.45 -11.34 -0.83
N SER A 380 14.11 -12.38 -1.33
CA SER A 380 15.42 -12.78 -0.79
C SER A 380 16.49 -11.72 -1.02
N LEU A 381 17.48 -11.63 -0.12
CA LEU A 381 18.65 -10.75 -0.30
C LEU A 381 19.42 -11.10 -1.58
N GLU A 382 19.42 -12.34 -2.03
CA GLU A 382 20.07 -12.77 -3.27
C GLU A 382 19.44 -12.12 -4.50
N ASN A 383 18.11 -12.01 -4.54
CA ASN A 383 17.40 -11.30 -5.60
C ASN A 383 17.76 -9.80 -5.61
N ILE A 384 17.88 -9.19 -4.42
CA ILE A 384 18.28 -7.78 -4.30
C ILE A 384 19.75 -7.57 -4.71
N ARG A 385 20.65 -8.51 -4.35
CA ARG A 385 22.05 -8.51 -4.80
C ARG A 385 22.15 -8.58 -6.32
N THR A 386 21.43 -9.50 -6.92
CA THR A 386 21.36 -9.69 -8.38
C THR A 386 20.86 -8.41 -9.06
N ALA A 387 19.76 -7.85 -8.59
CA ALA A 387 19.21 -6.61 -9.14
C ALA A 387 20.20 -5.45 -9.00
N THR A 388 20.76 -5.24 -7.83
CA THR A 388 21.71 -4.16 -7.53
C THR A 388 22.96 -4.27 -8.38
N HIS A 389 23.55 -5.48 -8.50
CA HIS A 389 24.71 -5.74 -9.34
C HIS A 389 24.43 -5.40 -10.82
N ASN A 390 23.30 -5.86 -11.35
CA ASN A 390 22.94 -5.58 -12.74
C ASN A 390 22.71 -4.10 -12.99
N ILE A 391 22.03 -3.39 -12.07
CA ILE A 391 21.85 -1.94 -12.16
C ILE A 391 23.21 -1.24 -12.23
N ILE A 392 24.12 -1.49 -11.30
CA ILE A 392 25.44 -0.88 -11.27
C ILE A 392 26.20 -1.16 -12.56
N LYS A 393 26.22 -2.41 -13.00
CA LYS A 393 26.94 -2.86 -14.21
C LYS A 393 26.50 -2.14 -15.49
N TYR A 394 25.21 -1.83 -15.63
CA TYR A 394 24.66 -1.32 -16.88
C TYR A 394 24.30 0.16 -16.84
N VAL A 395 24.27 0.79 -15.67
CA VAL A 395 24.14 2.25 -15.52
C VAL A 395 25.48 2.94 -15.67
N LEU A 396 26.56 2.32 -15.18
CA LEU A 396 27.93 2.80 -15.44
C LEU A 396 28.34 2.48 -16.88
N PRO A 397 29.02 3.43 -17.57
CA PRO A 397 29.47 3.25 -18.96
C PRO A 397 30.52 2.16 -19.10
#